data_dc829a9d48e0a1dd5adf39831bea8878
#
_entry.id   dc829a9d48e0a1dd5adf39831bea8878
#
_cell.length_a   1.000
_cell.length_b   1.000
_cell.length_c   1.000
_cell.angle_alpha   90.00
_cell.angle_beta   90.00
_cell.angle_gamma   90.00
#
_symmetry.space_group_name_H-M   'P 1'
#
loop_
_entity.id
_entity.type
_entity.pdbx_description
1 polymer ?
#
loop_
_entity_poly.entity_id
_entity_poly.type
_entity_poly.pdbx_seq_one_letter_code
_entity_poly.pdbx_strand_id
1 'polypeptide(L)'
;MRKLWKATATLAAAVLLAGSLAGCGSSGETQVATADNTTATSTSTAASDSAAPETAGEVDGQINLRATSFGNNFDVQDMGWRWMMAECYEGLMRDVADENGDRFEYAGAESMDVSDDGLVYTFHLRKDAKWSDGQPVTAADYEYGWKRLLNPEYGYSYSFFLFNVAGAEEYYNGQGSADEIGIRAVDDYTFEVTLKVADPTFQSKLVATPLY
;
A
#
# COMPACT_ATOMS: atom_id res chain seq x y z
N MET A 1 -52.29 12.75 27.55
CA MET A 1 -51.93 12.43 28.93
C MET A 1 -50.42 12.41 29.04
N ARG A 2 -49.89 13.36 29.80
CA ARG A 2 -48.45 13.59 30.08
C ARG A 2 -47.93 12.47 30.98
N LYS A 3 -46.70 12.00 30.77
CA LYS A 3 -45.78 11.64 31.85
C LYS A 3 -44.33 11.89 31.42
N LEU A 4 -43.80 12.97 31.97
CA LEU A 4 -42.39 13.25 32.14
C LEU A 4 -41.78 12.19 33.08
N TRP A 5 -40.55 11.78 32.77
CA TRP A 5 -39.68 11.25 33.81
C TRP A 5 -38.34 11.97 33.77
N LYS A 6 -38.04 12.50 34.94
CA LYS A 6 -36.94 13.39 35.23
C LYS A 6 -35.63 12.63 35.49
N ALA A 7 -34.56 13.34 35.18
CA ALA A 7 -33.17 13.08 35.45
C ALA A 7 -32.88 12.75 36.94
N THR A 8 -31.81 11.99 37.15
CA THR A 8 -30.92 12.16 38.31
C THR A 8 -29.47 11.98 37.86
N ALA A 9 -28.75 13.08 37.96
CA ALA A 9 -27.32 13.15 37.93
C ALA A 9 -26.76 12.67 39.29
N THR A 10 -25.67 11.93 39.26
CA THR A 10 -24.85 11.73 40.45
C THR A 10 -23.38 11.95 40.11
N LEU A 11 -22.84 13.03 40.68
CA LEU A 11 -21.41 13.32 40.81
C LEU A 11 -20.77 12.39 41.85
N ALA A 12 -19.56 11.94 41.60
CA ALA A 12 -18.56 11.62 42.64
C ALA A 12 -17.19 11.68 41.94
N ALA A 13 -16.47 12.73 42.13
CA ALA A 13 -15.50 13.05 43.18
C ALA A 13 -14.13 12.39 42.94
N ALA A 14 -13.18 13.28 42.64
CA ALA A 14 -11.76 13.09 42.50
C ALA A 14 -11.11 12.63 43.82
N VAL A 15 -10.07 11.77 43.72
CA VAL A 15 -9.05 11.67 44.76
C VAL A 15 -7.67 11.68 44.07
N LEU A 16 -6.99 12.77 44.32
CA LEU A 16 -5.53 12.95 44.13
C LEU A 16 -4.81 12.24 45.28
N LEU A 17 -3.78 11.48 44.96
CA LEU A 17 -2.73 11.17 45.94
C LEU A 17 -1.36 11.27 45.26
N ALA A 18 -0.66 12.29 45.68
CA ALA A 18 0.76 12.51 45.49
C ALA A 18 1.55 11.75 46.57
N GLY A 19 2.69 11.26 46.26
CA GLY A 19 3.68 10.70 47.21
C GLY A 19 4.82 10.11 46.40
N SER A 20 5.84 10.67 46.32
CA SER A 20 7.00 11.19 47.07
C SER A 20 8.23 10.34 46.76
N LEU A 21 9.29 11.05 46.36
CA LEU A 21 10.68 10.65 46.20
C LEU A 21 11.28 10.07 47.48
N ALA A 22 12.16 9.12 47.30
CA ALA A 22 13.42 8.87 48.03
C ALA A 22 13.98 7.55 47.50
N GLY A 23 15.24 7.34 47.08
CA GLY A 23 16.48 7.90 47.52
C GLY A 23 17.41 6.74 47.78
N CYS A 24 18.70 6.86 47.35
CA CYS A 24 19.91 6.14 47.77
C CYS A 24 19.95 4.63 47.44
N GLY A 25 20.87 4.10 46.63
CA GLY A 25 22.33 4.19 46.79
C GLY A 25 22.84 2.89 47.35
N SER A 26 23.52 2.06 46.55
CA SER A 26 24.58 1.19 47.05
C SER A 26 25.51 0.77 45.92
N SER A 27 26.74 1.10 46.08
CA SER A 27 27.94 0.67 45.38
C SER A 27 28.12 -0.83 45.38
N GLY A 28 28.50 -1.39 44.25
CA GLY A 28 29.04 -2.73 44.08
C GLY A 28 30.10 -2.70 43.00
N GLU A 29 31.35 -2.58 43.43
CA GLU A 29 32.55 -2.77 42.60
C GLU A 29 32.58 -4.19 42.08
N THR A 30 32.82 -4.37 40.78
CA THR A 30 33.39 -5.61 40.26
C THR A 30 34.24 -5.33 39.03
N GLN A 31 35.49 -5.43 39.27
CA GLN A 31 36.66 -5.74 38.44
C GLN A 31 36.61 -5.51 36.92
N VAL A 32 37.50 -4.62 36.55
CA VAL A 32 38.04 -4.34 35.22
C VAL A 32 38.80 -5.55 34.69
N ALA A 33 38.36 -6.09 33.56
CA ALA A 33 39.21 -6.90 32.70
C ALA A 33 39.74 -6.00 31.57
N THR A 34 41.01 -5.69 31.63
CA THR A 34 41.75 -5.01 30.56
C THR A 34 41.86 -5.90 29.35
N ALA A 35 41.27 -5.47 28.24
CA ALA A 35 41.59 -5.99 26.92
C ALA A 35 42.20 -4.87 26.10
N ASP A 36 43.40 -5.15 25.58
CA ASP A 36 44.23 -4.28 24.77
C ASP A 36 43.45 -3.69 23.58
N ASN A 37 43.47 -2.37 23.54
CA ASN A 37 42.87 -1.60 22.45
C ASN A 37 43.96 -1.21 21.46
N THR A 38 44.15 -1.99 20.42
CA THR A 38 45.02 -1.60 19.30
C THR A 38 44.26 -0.58 18.44
N THR A 39 44.63 0.67 18.59
CA THR A 39 44.14 1.82 17.83
C THR A 39 44.52 1.66 16.35
N ALA A 40 43.55 1.28 15.51
CA ALA A 40 43.66 1.46 14.07
C ALA A 40 43.07 2.82 13.70
N THR A 41 43.93 3.79 13.48
CA THR A 41 43.58 5.10 12.92
C THR A 41 43.20 4.93 11.45
N SER A 42 41.92 4.88 11.17
CA SER A 42 41.40 4.98 9.78
C SER A 42 41.23 6.46 9.42
N THR A 43 42.18 7.00 8.70
CA THR A 43 42.11 8.30 8.06
C THR A 43 41.05 8.22 6.92
N SER A 44 39.88 8.76 7.15
CA SER A 44 38.86 8.93 6.13
C SER A 44 39.26 10.12 5.26
N THR A 45 39.88 9.84 4.12
CA THR A 45 40.03 10.81 3.02
C THR A 45 38.74 10.81 2.23
N ALA A 46 37.95 11.86 2.39
CA ALA A 46 36.79 12.11 1.50
C ALA A 46 37.36 12.51 0.13
N ALA A 47 37.40 11.56 -0.79
CA ALA A 47 37.55 11.82 -2.21
C ALA A 47 36.14 11.95 -2.79
N SER A 48 35.76 13.18 -3.09
CA SER A 48 34.65 13.51 -3.96
C SER A 48 35.10 13.15 -5.38
N ASP A 49 34.81 11.94 -5.79
CA ASP A 49 34.96 11.53 -7.19
C ASP A 49 33.58 11.57 -7.86
N SER A 50 33.38 12.62 -8.62
CA SER A 50 32.27 12.77 -9.55
C SER A 50 32.55 11.83 -10.73
N ALA A 51 32.18 10.56 -10.58
CA ALA A 51 32.18 9.65 -11.69
C ALA A 51 31.01 10.01 -12.64
N ALA A 52 31.37 10.33 -13.88
CA ALA A 52 30.41 10.39 -14.98
C ALA A 52 29.63 9.07 -15.08
N PRO A 53 28.37 9.10 -15.59
CA PRO A 53 27.60 7.86 -15.70
C PRO A 53 28.36 6.88 -16.60
N GLU A 54 28.77 5.76 -16.03
CA GLU A 54 29.26 4.63 -16.81
C GLU A 54 28.15 4.24 -17.78
N THR A 55 28.54 4.16 -19.06
CA THR A 55 27.68 3.57 -20.10
C THR A 55 27.19 2.23 -19.59
N ALA A 56 25.88 2.06 -19.59
CA ALA A 56 25.23 0.83 -19.15
C ALA A 56 25.93 -0.38 -19.80
N GLY A 57 26.74 -1.07 -19.00
CA GLY A 57 27.35 -2.34 -19.39
C GLY A 57 26.23 -3.35 -19.63
N GLU A 58 26.49 -4.31 -20.49
CA GLU A 58 25.61 -5.45 -20.75
C GLU A 58 25.24 -6.09 -19.39
N VAL A 59 24.01 -5.88 -18.94
CA VAL A 59 23.50 -6.50 -17.72
C VAL A 59 23.25 -7.97 -18.03
N ASP A 60 23.85 -8.86 -17.26
CA ASP A 60 23.71 -10.31 -17.38
C ASP A 60 22.29 -10.85 -17.07
N GLY A 61 21.30 -9.94 -17.01
CA GLY A 61 19.91 -10.28 -16.73
C GLY A 61 19.62 -10.53 -15.24
N GLN A 62 20.57 -10.24 -14.34
CA GLN A 62 20.39 -10.43 -12.91
C GLN A 62 20.23 -9.09 -12.18
N ILE A 63 19.09 -8.94 -11.45
CA ILE A 63 18.85 -7.82 -10.55
C ILE A 63 19.03 -8.29 -9.12
N ASN A 64 19.94 -7.64 -8.36
CA ASN A 64 20.18 -7.93 -6.95
C ASN A 64 19.46 -6.89 -6.07
N LEU A 65 18.36 -7.29 -5.43
CA LEU A 65 17.61 -6.45 -4.51
C LEU A 65 18.00 -6.77 -3.07
N ARG A 66 18.16 -5.73 -2.25
CA ARG A 66 18.43 -5.86 -0.83
C ARG A 66 17.19 -5.48 -0.03
N ALA A 67 16.59 -6.44 0.67
CA ALA A 67 15.51 -6.19 1.60
C ALA A 67 16.03 -5.93 3.01
N THR A 68 15.46 -4.94 3.68
CA THR A 68 15.74 -4.61 5.08
C THR A 68 14.74 -5.28 6.04
N SER A 69 13.62 -5.75 5.53
CA SER A 69 12.62 -6.53 6.28
C SER A 69 11.99 -7.57 5.38
N PHE A 70 11.55 -8.66 5.97
CA PHE A 70 10.84 -9.72 5.30
C PHE A 70 9.40 -9.74 5.78
N GLY A 71 8.44 -9.74 4.84
CA GLY A 71 7.05 -9.99 5.15
C GLY A 71 6.81 -11.46 5.52
N ASN A 72 5.65 -11.73 6.06
CA ASN A 72 5.25 -13.07 6.51
C ASN A 72 4.54 -13.89 5.42
N ASN A 73 4.20 -13.29 4.30
CA ASN A 73 3.57 -13.95 3.15
C ASN A 73 3.88 -13.22 1.83
N PHE A 74 3.48 -13.82 0.71
CA PHE A 74 3.66 -13.28 -0.64
C PHE A 74 2.35 -12.75 -1.25
N ASP A 75 1.33 -12.49 -0.45
CA ASP A 75 0.10 -11.90 -0.93
C ASP A 75 0.28 -10.40 -1.17
N VAL A 76 0.13 -9.99 -2.42
CA VAL A 76 0.27 -8.59 -2.84
C VAL A 76 -0.74 -7.69 -2.10
N GLN A 77 -1.92 -8.21 -1.79
CA GLN A 77 -3.01 -7.47 -1.15
C GLN A 77 -2.84 -7.35 0.38
N ASP A 78 -2.08 -8.27 1.00
CA ASP A 78 -1.72 -8.20 2.42
C ASP A 78 -0.46 -7.35 2.68
N MET A 79 0.19 -6.86 1.62
CA MET A 79 1.36 -5.98 1.70
C MET A 79 2.59 -6.58 2.40
N GLY A 80 2.62 -7.89 2.62
CA GLY A 80 3.70 -8.56 3.34
C GLY A 80 5.07 -8.39 2.71
N TRP A 81 5.16 -8.54 1.39
CA TRP A 81 6.37 -8.37 0.58
C TRP A 81 6.20 -7.28 -0.48
N ARG A 82 5.55 -6.20 -0.12
CA ARG A 82 5.12 -5.14 -1.01
C ARG A 82 6.15 -4.71 -2.05
N TRP A 83 7.37 -4.42 -1.61
CA TRP A 83 8.43 -3.95 -2.49
C TRP A 83 8.83 -4.97 -3.55
N MET A 84 8.83 -6.29 -3.23
CA MET A 84 9.13 -7.35 -4.18
C MET A 84 7.93 -7.63 -5.10
N MET A 85 6.71 -7.54 -4.55
CA MET A 85 5.51 -7.73 -5.36
C MET A 85 5.33 -6.61 -6.38
N ALA A 86 5.70 -5.36 -6.05
CA ALA A 86 5.70 -4.25 -6.98
C ALA A 86 6.65 -4.46 -8.19
N GLU A 87 7.71 -5.27 -8.03
CA GLU A 87 8.62 -5.63 -9.12
C GLU A 87 8.14 -6.84 -9.95
N CYS A 88 7.17 -7.60 -9.44
CA CYS A 88 6.66 -8.82 -10.08
C CYS A 88 5.30 -8.64 -10.74
N TYR A 89 4.51 -7.65 -10.30
CA TYR A 89 3.16 -7.39 -10.76
C TYR A 89 3.06 -5.99 -11.35
N GLU A 90 2.08 -5.79 -12.20
CA GLU A 90 1.81 -4.50 -12.82
C GLU A 90 0.31 -4.17 -12.65
N GLY A 91 0.02 -2.98 -12.10
CA GLY A 91 -1.34 -2.46 -12.00
C GLY A 91 -1.84 -1.83 -13.30
N LEU A 92 -3.01 -1.20 -13.25
CA LEU A 92 -3.55 -0.44 -14.40
C LEU A 92 -2.65 0.74 -14.75
N MET A 93 -2.07 1.38 -13.74
CA MET A 93 -1.13 2.51 -13.86
C MET A 93 0.07 2.25 -12.96
N ARG A 94 1.16 2.96 -13.23
CA ARG A 94 2.38 2.95 -12.40
C ARG A 94 2.85 4.35 -12.08
N ASP A 95 3.54 4.47 -10.96
CA ASP A 95 4.24 5.68 -10.56
C ASP A 95 5.64 5.68 -11.19
N VAL A 96 6.02 6.78 -11.81
CA VAL A 96 7.33 6.96 -12.42
C VAL A 96 7.96 8.23 -11.87
N ALA A 97 9.11 8.06 -11.23
CA ALA A 97 9.95 9.15 -10.74
C ALA A 97 11.22 9.26 -11.59
N ASP A 98 11.39 10.37 -12.27
CA ASP A 98 12.59 10.65 -13.07
C ASP A 98 13.01 12.14 -12.93
N GLU A 99 13.95 12.58 -13.75
CA GLU A 99 14.44 13.98 -13.76
C GLU A 99 13.35 15.03 -14.08
N ASN A 100 12.20 14.62 -14.63
CA ASN A 100 11.07 15.48 -14.94
C ASN A 100 10.04 15.55 -13.80
N GLY A 101 10.27 14.80 -12.72
CA GLY A 101 9.40 14.70 -11.55
C GLY A 101 8.53 13.46 -11.53
N ASP A 102 7.74 13.33 -10.46
CA ASP A 102 6.83 12.21 -10.27
C ASP A 102 5.60 12.35 -11.19
N ARG A 103 5.22 11.28 -11.86
CA ARG A 103 4.05 11.23 -12.73
C ARG A 103 3.44 9.84 -12.75
N PHE A 104 2.17 9.76 -13.14
CA PHE A 104 1.48 8.48 -13.38
C PHE A 104 1.52 8.16 -14.88
N GLU A 105 1.85 6.91 -15.19
CA GLU A 105 1.83 6.37 -16.54
C GLU A 105 0.87 5.18 -16.63
N TYR A 106 0.34 4.97 -17.82
CA TYR A 106 -0.38 3.72 -18.10
C TYR A 106 0.58 2.53 -18.08
N ALA A 107 0.10 1.39 -17.53
CA ALA A 107 0.88 0.17 -17.37
C ALA A 107 0.11 -1.04 -17.94
N GLY A 108 -0.73 -1.69 -17.17
CA GLY A 108 -1.65 -2.72 -17.67
C GLY A 108 -2.77 -2.14 -18.53
N ALA A 109 -3.18 -0.91 -18.30
CA ALA A 109 -4.01 -0.16 -19.23
C ALA A 109 -3.16 0.54 -20.31
N GLU A 110 -3.70 0.76 -21.50
CA GLU A 110 -3.13 1.61 -22.55
C GLU A 110 -3.80 2.99 -22.62
N SER A 111 -5.04 3.10 -22.13
CA SER A 111 -5.79 4.35 -22.03
C SER A 111 -6.94 4.23 -21.04
N MET A 112 -7.53 5.38 -20.71
CA MET A 112 -8.67 5.47 -19.81
C MET A 112 -9.61 6.59 -20.25
N ASP A 113 -10.91 6.30 -20.27
CA ASP A 113 -11.96 7.29 -20.43
C ASP A 113 -12.63 7.56 -19.09
N VAL A 114 -13.06 8.80 -18.87
CA VAL A 114 -13.81 9.20 -17.68
C VAL A 114 -15.10 9.86 -18.15
N SER A 115 -16.24 9.46 -17.57
CA SER A 115 -17.53 10.08 -17.87
C SER A 115 -17.57 11.55 -17.47
N ASP A 116 -18.46 12.34 -18.11
CA ASP A 116 -18.58 13.79 -17.89
C ASP A 116 -18.88 14.15 -16.42
N ASP A 117 -19.56 13.26 -15.68
CA ASP A 117 -19.84 13.43 -14.26
C ASP A 117 -18.71 12.96 -13.35
N GLY A 118 -17.63 12.39 -13.91
CA GLY A 118 -16.48 11.91 -13.19
C GLY A 118 -16.73 10.64 -12.35
N LEU A 119 -17.81 9.91 -12.62
CA LEU A 119 -18.18 8.74 -11.83
C LEU A 119 -17.76 7.42 -12.46
N VAL A 120 -17.69 7.32 -13.79
CA VAL A 120 -17.35 6.08 -14.48
C VAL A 120 -15.99 6.20 -15.12
N TYR A 121 -15.13 5.27 -14.80
CA TYR A 121 -13.78 5.11 -15.34
C TYR A 121 -13.75 3.84 -16.18
N THR A 122 -13.45 3.97 -17.47
CA THR A 122 -13.32 2.86 -18.41
C THR A 122 -11.87 2.73 -18.84
N PHE A 123 -11.24 1.63 -18.45
CA PHE A 123 -9.84 1.32 -18.78
C PHE A 123 -9.80 0.40 -19.99
N HIS A 124 -9.00 0.77 -20.99
CA HIS A 124 -8.67 -0.08 -22.13
C HIS A 124 -7.34 -0.76 -21.84
N LEU A 125 -7.36 -2.10 -21.78
CA LEU A 125 -6.20 -2.88 -21.38
C LEU A 125 -5.29 -3.21 -22.57
N ARG A 126 -4.00 -3.30 -22.31
CA ARG A 126 -3.02 -3.80 -23.29
C ARG A 126 -3.32 -5.25 -23.66
N LYS A 127 -3.30 -5.56 -24.95
CA LYS A 127 -3.58 -6.91 -25.46
C LYS A 127 -2.34 -7.81 -25.49
N ASP A 128 -1.16 -7.26 -25.27
CA ASP A 128 0.12 -7.98 -25.24
C ASP A 128 0.54 -8.39 -23.84
N ALA A 129 -0.16 -7.95 -22.79
CA ALA A 129 0.11 -8.31 -21.42
C ALA A 129 -0.17 -9.80 -21.17
N LYS A 130 0.77 -10.46 -20.48
CA LYS A 130 0.69 -11.90 -20.20
C LYS A 130 1.15 -12.21 -18.79
N TRP A 131 0.53 -13.20 -18.22
CA TRP A 131 1.03 -13.87 -17.03
C TRP A 131 2.35 -14.61 -17.31
N SER A 132 3.07 -14.98 -16.26
CA SER A 132 4.35 -15.71 -16.36
C SER A 132 4.22 -17.09 -17.02
N ASP A 133 3.03 -17.67 -17.06
CA ASP A 133 2.71 -18.93 -17.76
C ASP A 133 2.33 -18.73 -19.23
N GLY A 134 2.30 -17.48 -19.70
CA GLY A 134 1.99 -17.09 -21.06
C GLY A 134 0.50 -16.86 -21.35
N GLN A 135 -0.39 -17.06 -20.38
CA GLN A 135 -1.81 -16.71 -20.55
C GLN A 135 -1.99 -15.20 -20.67
N PRO A 136 -2.99 -14.70 -21.43
CA PRO A 136 -3.26 -13.27 -21.52
C PRO A 136 -3.75 -12.73 -20.16
N VAL A 137 -3.35 -11.51 -19.82
CA VAL A 137 -3.97 -10.74 -18.73
C VAL A 137 -5.23 -10.08 -19.28
N THR A 138 -6.35 -10.22 -18.58
CA THR A 138 -7.67 -9.75 -19.01
C THR A 138 -8.33 -8.85 -17.97
N ALA A 139 -9.42 -8.20 -18.36
CA ALA A 139 -10.23 -7.40 -17.43
C ALA A 139 -10.84 -8.24 -16.30
N ALA A 140 -11.09 -9.53 -16.54
CA ALA A 140 -11.57 -10.45 -15.51
C ALA A 140 -10.54 -10.68 -14.39
N ASP A 141 -9.26 -10.61 -14.69
CA ASP A 141 -8.20 -10.72 -13.68
C ASP A 141 -8.20 -9.52 -12.72
N TYR A 142 -8.35 -8.29 -13.26
CA TYR A 142 -8.50 -7.07 -12.47
C TYR A 142 -9.79 -7.07 -11.65
N GLU A 143 -10.92 -7.49 -12.25
CA GLU A 143 -12.19 -7.62 -11.54
C GLU A 143 -12.06 -8.58 -10.36
N TYR A 144 -11.47 -9.75 -10.58
CA TYR A 144 -11.23 -10.73 -9.54
C TYR A 144 -10.31 -10.19 -8.43
N GLY A 145 -9.18 -9.58 -8.79
CA GLY A 145 -8.22 -9.04 -7.84
C GLY A 145 -8.83 -7.96 -6.95
N TRP A 146 -9.57 -7.02 -7.52
CA TRP A 146 -10.17 -5.93 -6.76
C TRP A 146 -11.35 -6.40 -5.90
N LYS A 147 -12.17 -7.32 -6.39
CA LYS A 147 -13.24 -7.94 -5.57
C LYS A 147 -12.67 -8.81 -4.45
N ARG A 148 -11.53 -9.48 -4.69
CA ARG A 148 -10.81 -10.23 -3.66
C ARG A 148 -10.28 -9.31 -2.56
N LEU A 149 -9.71 -8.14 -2.89
CA LEU A 149 -9.26 -7.13 -1.93
C LEU A 149 -10.41 -6.68 -1.01
N LEU A 150 -11.63 -6.61 -1.54
CA LEU A 150 -12.82 -6.18 -0.82
C LEU A 150 -13.52 -7.31 -0.05
N ASN A 151 -13.11 -8.56 -0.22
CA ASN A 151 -13.81 -9.69 0.40
C ASN A 151 -13.67 -9.64 1.94
N PRO A 152 -14.81 -9.60 2.68
CA PRO A 152 -14.82 -9.50 4.13
C PRO A 152 -14.13 -10.70 4.83
N GLU A 153 -14.05 -11.87 4.17
CA GLU A 153 -13.40 -13.05 4.73
C GLU A 153 -11.88 -12.87 4.89
N TYR A 154 -11.25 -12.07 4.05
CA TYR A 154 -9.81 -11.80 4.13
C TYR A 154 -9.50 -10.61 5.03
N GLY A 155 -10.36 -9.59 5.09
CA GLY A 155 -10.20 -8.43 5.96
C GLY A 155 -8.94 -7.62 5.67
N TYR A 156 -8.56 -7.47 4.41
CA TYR A 156 -7.36 -6.73 4.00
C TYR A 156 -7.39 -5.27 4.45
N SER A 157 -6.32 -4.82 5.08
CA SER A 157 -6.23 -3.47 5.65
C SER A 157 -6.27 -2.35 4.60
N TYR A 158 -5.93 -2.65 3.35
CA TYR A 158 -5.86 -1.64 2.28
C TYR A 158 -7.09 -1.59 1.39
N SER A 159 -8.16 -2.31 1.72
CA SER A 159 -9.46 -2.27 1.02
C SER A 159 -10.04 -0.86 0.93
N PHE A 160 -9.67 0.04 1.86
CA PHE A 160 -10.13 1.44 1.89
C PHE A 160 -9.79 2.23 0.61
N PHE A 161 -8.79 1.82 -0.18
CA PHE A 161 -8.51 2.45 -1.47
C PHE A 161 -9.71 2.40 -2.42
N LEU A 162 -10.54 1.36 -2.29
CA LEU A 162 -11.70 1.13 -3.14
C LEU A 162 -13.04 1.54 -2.50
N PHE A 163 -13.07 2.10 -1.29
CA PHE A 163 -14.34 2.41 -0.60
C PHE A 163 -15.18 3.50 -1.28
N ASN A 164 -14.59 4.28 -2.19
CA ASN A 164 -15.35 5.18 -3.05
C ASN A 164 -15.96 4.49 -4.28
N VAL A 165 -15.64 3.25 -4.56
CA VAL A 165 -16.32 2.45 -5.59
C VAL A 165 -17.73 2.09 -5.09
N ALA A 166 -18.71 2.19 -5.97
CA ALA A 166 -20.10 1.88 -5.63
C ALA A 166 -20.24 0.45 -5.08
N GLY A 167 -20.92 0.28 -3.94
CA GLY A 167 -21.13 -1.02 -3.29
C GLY A 167 -19.91 -1.63 -2.59
N ALA A 168 -18.70 -1.05 -2.74
CA ALA A 168 -17.46 -1.66 -2.25
C ALA A 168 -17.36 -1.69 -0.72
N GLU A 169 -17.65 -0.58 -0.07
CA GLU A 169 -17.60 -0.47 1.40
C GLU A 169 -18.69 -1.32 2.06
N GLU A 170 -19.87 -1.34 1.45
CA GLU A 170 -21.00 -2.16 1.89
C GLU A 170 -20.64 -3.64 1.86
N TYR A 171 -20.07 -4.10 0.74
CA TYR A 171 -19.62 -5.49 0.59
C TYR A 171 -18.52 -5.83 1.59
N TYR A 172 -17.49 -4.98 1.75
CA TYR A 172 -16.40 -5.17 2.72
C TYR A 172 -16.91 -5.30 4.16
N ASN A 173 -17.99 -4.60 4.51
CA ASN A 173 -18.63 -4.67 5.82
C ASN A 173 -19.62 -5.85 5.94
N GLY A 174 -19.65 -6.76 4.99
CA GLY A 174 -20.56 -7.93 4.99
C GLY A 174 -22.00 -7.59 4.63
N GLN A 175 -22.22 -6.46 3.94
CA GLN A 175 -23.52 -6.01 3.44
C GLN A 175 -23.49 -6.03 1.91
N GLY A 176 -24.58 -6.49 1.29
CA GLY A 176 -24.64 -6.62 -0.17
C GLY A 176 -23.85 -7.82 -0.71
N SER A 177 -23.62 -7.83 -2.01
CA SER A 177 -22.93 -8.91 -2.72
C SER A 177 -21.82 -8.40 -3.62
N ALA A 178 -20.89 -9.29 -4.00
CA ALA A 178 -19.81 -8.97 -4.94
C ALA A 178 -20.32 -8.50 -6.31
N ASP A 179 -21.53 -8.90 -6.70
CA ASP A 179 -22.13 -8.52 -7.99
C ASP A 179 -22.68 -7.09 -8.00
N GLU A 180 -22.88 -6.50 -6.81
CA GLU A 180 -23.37 -5.13 -6.65
C GLU A 180 -22.24 -4.10 -6.62
N ILE A 181 -20.99 -4.56 -6.63
CA ILE A 181 -19.83 -3.67 -6.64
C ILE A 181 -19.69 -3.07 -8.05
N GLY A 182 -19.46 -1.76 -8.12
CA GLY A 182 -19.21 -1.02 -9.36
C GLY A 182 -17.84 -1.34 -9.98
N ILE A 183 -17.48 -2.61 -10.07
CA ILE A 183 -16.25 -3.13 -10.69
C ILE A 183 -16.65 -4.21 -11.66
N ARG A 184 -16.29 -4.05 -12.94
CA ARG A 184 -16.79 -4.94 -14.00
C ARG A 184 -15.79 -5.11 -15.15
N ALA A 185 -15.55 -6.35 -15.56
CA ALA A 185 -15.02 -6.67 -16.86
C ALA A 185 -16.15 -6.57 -17.89
N VAL A 186 -16.08 -5.58 -18.78
CA VAL A 186 -17.08 -5.39 -19.86
C VAL A 186 -16.85 -6.38 -20.97
N ASP A 187 -15.59 -6.59 -21.32
CA ASP A 187 -15.05 -7.61 -22.21
C ASP A 187 -13.63 -7.97 -21.77
N ASP A 188 -12.90 -8.79 -22.53
CA ASP A 188 -11.56 -9.26 -22.17
C ASP A 188 -10.55 -8.12 -21.94
N TYR A 189 -10.74 -6.96 -22.57
CA TYR A 189 -9.78 -5.85 -22.54
C TYR A 189 -10.41 -4.51 -22.17
N THR A 190 -11.64 -4.51 -21.67
CA THR A 190 -12.33 -3.32 -21.18
C THR A 190 -12.77 -3.54 -19.74
N PHE A 191 -12.15 -2.78 -18.83
CA PHE A 191 -12.41 -2.81 -17.39
C PHE A 191 -13.07 -1.51 -16.95
N GLU A 192 -14.22 -1.60 -16.28
CA GLU A 192 -15.02 -0.45 -15.86
C GLU A 192 -15.15 -0.37 -14.35
N VAL A 193 -15.02 0.85 -13.83
CA VAL A 193 -15.16 1.15 -12.40
C VAL A 193 -16.13 2.31 -12.22
N THR A 194 -17.17 2.12 -11.39
CA THR A 194 -18.15 3.15 -11.05
C THR A 194 -17.94 3.64 -9.63
N LEU A 195 -17.72 4.94 -9.43
CA LEU A 195 -17.56 5.58 -8.13
C LEU A 195 -18.90 6.03 -7.54
N LYS A 196 -18.98 6.12 -6.21
CA LYS A 196 -20.10 6.74 -5.47
C LYS A 196 -20.09 8.26 -5.63
N VAL A 197 -18.92 8.85 -5.62
CA VAL A 197 -18.70 10.31 -5.71
C VAL A 197 -17.49 10.55 -6.59
N ALA A 198 -17.56 11.58 -7.45
CA ALA A 198 -16.44 11.98 -8.30
C ALA A 198 -15.19 12.27 -7.45
N ASP A 199 -14.08 11.65 -7.81
CA ASP A 199 -12.81 11.73 -7.07
C ASP A 199 -11.66 12.09 -8.02
N PRO A 200 -11.27 13.35 -8.10
CA PRO A 200 -10.13 13.76 -8.94
C PRO A 200 -8.80 13.09 -8.58
N THR A 201 -8.72 12.52 -7.38
CA THR A 201 -7.51 11.83 -6.90
C THR A 201 -7.56 10.31 -7.14
N PHE A 202 -8.60 9.79 -7.77
CA PHE A 202 -8.77 8.35 -7.96
C PHE A 202 -7.59 7.72 -8.70
N GLN A 203 -7.05 8.40 -9.72
CA GLN A 203 -5.87 7.92 -10.45
C GLN A 203 -4.65 7.67 -9.55
N SER A 204 -4.43 8.52 -8.54
CA SER A 204 -3.30 8.34 -7.62
C SER A 204 -3.43 7.08 -6.74
N LYS A 205 -4.62 6.52 -6.62
CA LYS A 205 -4.84 5.26 -5.90
C LYS A 205 -4.52 4.04 -6.75
N LEU A 206 -4.60 4.17 -8.10
CA LEU A 206 -4.38 3.07 -9.04
C LEU A 206 -2.93 2.57 -9.09
N VAL A 207 -1.99 3.35 -8.58
CA VAL A 207 -0.58 2.97 -8.45
C VAL A 207 -0.28 2.26 -7.12
N ALA A 208 -1.28 2.04 -6.29
CA ALA A 208 -1.11 1.34 -5.02
C ALA A 208 -0.98 -0.17 -5.25
N THR A 209 0.08 -0.76 -4.71
CA THR A 209 0.39 -2.19 -4.86
C THR A 209 -0.78 -3.16 -4.60
N PRO A 210 -1.69 -2.92 -3.63
CA PRO A 210 -2.83 -3.81 -3.43
C PRO A 210 -3.82 -3.89 -4.59
N LEU A 211 -3.71 -2.98 -5.57
CA LEU A 211 -4.56 -2.92 -6.77
C LEU A 211 -3.90 -3.54 -8.02
N TYR A 212 -2.75 -4.21 -7.85
CA TYR A 212 -2.06 -4.91 -8.93
C TYR A 212 -2.70 -6.27 -9.21
#